data_3e75f4466cf0c9bc8815567341f792e9
#
_entry.id   3e75f4466cf0c9bc8815567341f792e9
#
_cell.length_a   1.000
_cell.length_b   1.000
_cell.length_c   1.000
_cell.angle_alpha   90.00
_cell.angle_beta   90.00
_cell.angle_gamma   90.00
#
_symmetry.space_group_name_H-M   'P 1'
#
loop_
_entity.id
_entity.type
_entity.pdbx_description
1 polymer ?
#
loop_
_entity_poly.entity_id
_entity_poly.type
_entity_poly.pdbx_seq_one_letter_code
_entity_poly.pdbx_strand_id
1 'polypeptide(L)'
;MRSTLCWITLGLWIVTIVVAGWLFVQGWTTQGTDRRMQIVLAPAERDLILGEMRMLLKAVHGVVTGLAGQNQDANRTQMEQAARSAGMDMAADVNPMLMAKLPLPFKQMGLSIHAEMDALADAIVQNETPQQILQRLSNMTVRCTTCHDLYRFSTEH
;
A
#
# COMPACT_ATOMS: atom_id res chain seq x y z
N MET A 1 -38.97 -19.66 25.72
CA MET A 1 -37.65 -20.27 25.44
C MET A 1 -37.12 -19.97 24.04
N ARG A 2 -37.90 -20.10 22.93
CA ARG A 2 -37.42 -19.79 21.54
C ARG A 2 -37.04 -18.32 21.35
N SER A 3 -37.74 -17.36 21.94
CA SER A 3 -37.44 -15.92 21.79
C SER A 3 -36.14 -15.52 22.51
N THR A 4 -35.90 -16.04 23.72
CA THR A 4 -34.67 -15.77 24.48
C THR A 4 -33.42 -16.30 23.75
N LEU A 5 -33.51 -17.49 23.15
CA LEU A 5 -32.41 -18.07 22.36
C LEU A 5 -32.10 -17.19 21.13
N CYS A 6 -33.15 -16.70 20.46
CA CYS A 6 -32.98 -15.80 19.29
C CYS A 6 -32.27 -14.49 19.66
N TRP A 7 -32.61 -13.88 20.80
CA TRP A 7 -31.96 -12.68 21.28
C TRP A 7 -30.50 -12.91 21.70
N ILE A 8 -30.19 -14.07 22.29
CA ILE A 8 -28.83 -14.45 22.65
C ILE A 8 -27.98 -14.65 21.40
N THR A 9 -28.49 -15.39 20.40
CA THR A 9 -27.75 -15.59 19.13
C THR A 9 -27.55 -14.29 18.39
N LEU A 10 -28.54 -13.41 18.33
CA LEU A 10 -28.39 -12.08 17.71
C LEU A 10 -27.32 -11.26 18.43
N GLY A 11 -27.31 -11.25 19.75
CA GLY A 11 -26.31 -10.56 20.57
C GLY A 11 -24.90 -11.07 20.29
N LEU A 12 -24.70 -12.39 20.24
CA LEU A 12 -23.42 -13.02 19.90
C LEU A 12 -22.94 -12.61 18.50
N TRP A 13 -23.85 -12.62 17.51
CA TRP A 13 -23.52 -12.20 16.14
C TRP A 13 -23.07 -10.74 16.09
N ILE A 14 -23.77 -9.84 16.77
CA ILE A 14 -23.39 -8.42 16.82
C ILE A 14 -22.00 -8.26 17.44
N VAL A 15 -21.74 -8.93 18.57
CA VAL A 15 -20.42 -8.87 19.23
C VAL A 15 -19.33 -9.40 18.30
N THR A 16 -19.56 -10.54 17.62
CA THR A 16 -18.59 -11.10 16.67
C THR A 16 -18.28 -10.14 15.55
N ILE A 17 -19.30 -9.51 14.95
CA ILE A 17 -19.11 -8.53 13.85
C ILE A 17 -18.32 -7.32 14.34
N VAL A 18 -18.65 -6.79 15.54
CA VAL A 18 -17.94 -5.64 16.11
C VAL A 18 -16.48 -5.97 16.39
N VAL A 19 -16.20 -7.11 17.01
CA VAL A 19 -14.82 -7.55 17.29
C VAL A 19 -14.05 -7.80 16.00
N ALA A 20 -14.63 -8.50 15.04
CA ALA A 20 -13.98 -8.75 13.74
C ALA A 20 -13.72 -7.46 12.99
N GLY A 21 -14.68 -6.53 12.96
CA GLY A 21 -14.51 -5.22 12.34
C GLY A 21 -13.42 -4.39 13.02
N TRP A 22 -13.36 -4.41 14.35
CA TRP A 22 -12.33 -3.71 15.10
C TRP A 22 -10.93 -4.28 14.80
N LEU A 23 -10.77 -5.60 14.82
CA LEU A 23 -9.51 -6.26 14.48
C LEU A 23 -9.06 -5.96 13.03
N PHE A 24 -10.02 -5.92 12.10
CA PHE A 24 -9.74 -5.60 10.70
C PHE A 24 -9.24 -4.15 10.50
N VAL A 25 -9.78 -3.21 11.28
CA VAL A 25 -9.36 -1.79 11.23
C VAL A 25 -8.02 -1.59 11.93
N GLN A 26 -7.85 -2.17 13.12
CA GLN A 26 -6.67 -1.97 13.96
C GLN A 26 -5.44 -2.71 13.42
N GLY A 27 -5.61 -3.91 12.88
CA GLY A 27 -4.50 -4.80 12.53
C GLY A 27 -3.70 -5.26 13.77
N TRP A 28 -2.53 -5.84 13.53
CA TRP A 28 -1.61 -6.30 14.60
C TRP A 28 -0.56 -5.22 14.87
N THR A 29 -0.93 -4.26 15.71
CA THR A 29 -0.11 -3.08 15.98
C THR A 29 0.21 -2.90 17.44
N THR A 30 1.39 -2.32 17.71
CA THR A 30 1.83 -1.87 19.04
C THR A 30 2.39 -0.46 18.93
N GLN A 31 2.50 0.24 20.06
CA GLN A 31 3.13 1.57 20.08
C GLN A 31 4.64 1.42 20.00
N GLY A 32 5.26 2.05 19.01
CA GLY A 32 6.71 2.12 18.88
C GLY A 32 7.34 3.13 19.87
N THR A 33 8.62 2.98 20.12
CA THR A 33 9.40 3.87 21.01
C THR A 33 9.61 5.27 20.43
N ASP A 34 9.48 5.41 19.11
CA ASP A 34 9.65 6.63 18.34
C ASP A 34 8.32 7.30 17.94
N ARG A 35 7.23 6.96 18.63
CA ARG A 35 5.85 7.41 18.40
C ARG A 35 5.18 6.85 17.14
N ARG A 36 5.89 6.12 16.29
CA ARG A 36 5.27 5.43 15.14
C ARG A 36 4.50 4.20 15.60
N MET A 37 3.42 3.91 14.88
CA MET A 37 2.70 2.64 15.07
C MET A 37 3.56 1.50 14.52
N GLN A 38 3.82 0.52 15.35
CA GLN A 38 4.63 -0.64 15.01
C GLN A 38 3.71 -1.77 14.56
N ILE A 39 3.86 -2.19 13.31
CA ILE A 39 3.14 -3.34 12.75
C ILE A 39 4.00 -4.59 13.00
N VAL A 40 3.43 -5.55 13.73
CA VAL A 40 4.15 -6.77 14.13
C VAL A 40 3.90 -7.85 13.08
N LEU A 41 4.96 -8.32 12.43
CA LEU A 41 4.90 -9.28 11.33
C LEU A 41 5.90 -10.41 11.53
N ALA A 42 5.59 -11.60 11.01
CA ALA A 42 6.59 -12.64 10.86
C ALA A 42 7.72 -12.18 9.92
N PRO A 43 8.97 -12.67 10.08
CA PRO A 43 10.09 -12.24 9.24
C PRO A 43 9.81 -12.31 7.75
N ALA A 44 9.22 -13.40 7.27
CA ALA A 44 8.89 -13.58 5.85
C ALA A 44 7.82 -12.59 5.34
N GLU A 45 6.81 -12.27 6.17
CA GLU A 45 5.78 -11.28 5.85
C GLU A 45 6.36 -9.87 5.73
N ARG A 46 7.23 -9.50 6.68
CA ARG A 46 7.96 -8.24 6.65
C ARG A 46 8.83 -8.13 5.41
N ASP A 47 9.58 -9.18 5.09
CA ASP A 47 10.50 -9.18 3.95
C ASP A 47 9.74 -9.08 2.62
N LEU A 48 8.53 -9.66 2.53
CA LEU A 48 7.63 -9.50 1.39
C LEU A 48 7.29 -8.01 1.18
N ILE A 49 6.74 -7.34 2.19
CA ILE A 49 6.35 -5.92 2.09
C ILE A 49 7.57 -5.03 1.79
N LEU A 50 8.72 -5.28 2.42
CA LEU A 50 9.94 -4.54 2.12
C LEU A 50 10.43 -4.82 0.69
N GLY A 51 10.14 -6.00 0.15
CA GLY A 51 10.36 -6.34 -1.25
C GLY A 51 9.54 -5.46 -2.18
N GLU A 52 8.23 -5.35 -1.93
CA GLU A 52 7.32 -4.49 -2.68
C GLU A 52 7.74 -3.02 -2.62
N MET A 53 8.11 -2.51 -1.45
CA MET A 53 8.61 -1.13 -1.29
C MET A 53 9.87 -0.88 -2.14
N ARG A 54 10.79 -1.86 -2.23
CA ARG A 54 11.97 -1.75 -3.10
C ARG A 54 11.59 -1.73 -4.58
N MET A 55 10.58 -2.49 -4.98
CA MET A 55 10.08 -2.48 -6.37
C MET A 55 9.41 -1.16 -6.71
N LEU A 56 8.58 -0.61 -5.82
CA LEU A 56 8.00 0.74 -5.95
C LEU A 56 9.09 1.80 -6.12
N LEU A 57 10.14 1.77 -5.29
CA LEU A 57 11.25 2.71 -5.41
C LEU A 57 11.99 2.58 -6.74
N LYS A 58 12.20 1.35 -7.23
CA LYS A 58 12.80 1.11 -8.56
C LYS A 58 11.93 1.66 -9.68
N ALA A 59 10.60 1.53 -9.59
CA ALA A 59 9.67 2.07 -10.56
C ALA A 59 9.73 3.62 -10.59
N VAL A 60 9.69 4.26 -9.43
CA VAL A 60 9.89 5.72 -9.32
C VAL A 60 11.22 6.15 -9.93
N HIS A 61 12.32 5.44 -9.59
CA HIS A 61 13.63 5.71 -10.17
C HIS A 61 13.64 5.58 -11.70
N GLY A 62 12.99 4.53 -12.26
CA GLY A 62 12.88 4.33 -13.71
C GLY A 62 12.16 5.49 -14.41
N VAL A 63 11.05 5.97 -13.86
CA VAL A 63 10.33 7.13 -14.41
C VAL A 63 11.17 8.39 -14.32
N VAL A 64 11.80 8.68 -13.16
CA VAL A 64 12.66 9.85 -12.98
C VAL A 64 13.85 9.82 -13.94
N THR A 65 14.48 8.65 -14.13
CA THR A 65 15.58 8.48 -15.07
C THR A 65 15.16 8.76 -16.52
N GLY A 66 13.96 8.27 -16.91
CA GLY A 66 13.41 8.55 -18.23
C GLY A 66 13.13 10.04 -18.45
N LEU A 67 12.63 10.74 -17.42
CA LEU A 67 12.39 12.20 -17.47
C LEU A 67 13.69 13.01 -17.53
N ALA A 68 14.75 12.56 -16.86
CA ALA A 68 16.05 13.22 -16.85
C ALA A 68 16.84 13.01 -18.16
N GLY A 69 16.47 12.04 -18.98
CA GLY A 69 17.14 11.74 -20.26
C GLY A 69 16.86 12.80 -21.32
N GLN A 70 17.83 12.96 -22.25
CA GLN A 70 17.74 13.97 -23.32
C GLN A 70 16.67 13.66 -24.37
N ASN A 71 16.31 12.39 -24.56
CA ASN A 71 15.29 11.95 -25.52
C ASN A 71 14.07 11.37 -24.78
N GLN A 72 13.21 12.25 -24.31
CA GLN A 72 12.04 11.86 -23.51
C GLN A 72 11.03 10.99 -24.28
N ASP A 73 10.89 11.20 -25.59
CA ASP A 73 9.98 10.39 -26.42
C ASP A 73 10.48 8.95 -26.57
N ALA A 74 11.79 8.75 -26.75
CA ALA A 74 12.39 7.41 -26.78
C ALA A 74 12.29 6.71 -25.43
N ASN A 75 12.27 7.46 -24.33
CA ASN A 75 12.20 6.92 -22.97
C ASN A 75 10.78 6.63 -22.49
N ARG A 76 9.71 7.06 -23.22
CA ARG A 76 8.32 6.89 -22.79
C ARG A 76 7.94 5.45 -22.52
N THR A 77 8.24 4.55 -23.44
CA THR A 77 7.95 3.11 -23.24
C THR A 77 8.64 2.57 -21.99
N GLN A 78 9.85 3.00 -21.73
CA GLN A 78 10.62 2.58 -20.56
C GLN A 78 10.03 3.14 -19.25
N MET A 79 9.60 4.41 -19.26
CA MET A 79 8.90 5.04 -18.12
C MET A 79 7.55 4.37 -17.85
N GLU A 80 6.76 4.10 -18.91
CA GLU A 80 5.48 3.41 -18.79
C GLU A 80 5.66 2.01 -18.19
N GLN A 81 6.58 1.22 -18.72
CA GLN A 81 6.87 -0.12 -18.18
C GLN A 81 7.33 -0.07 -16.72
N ALA A 82 8.17 0.91 -16.37
CA ALA A 82 8.61 1.11 -15.00
C ALA A 82 7.42 1.39 -14.06
N ALA A 83 6.51 2.28 -14.45
CA ALA A 83 5.32 2.58 -13.67
C ALA A 83 4.37 1.37 -13.56
N ARG A 84 4.06 0.69 -14.66
CA ARG A 84 3.21 -0.51 -14.69
C ARG A 84 3.75 -1.64 -13.82
N SER A 85 5.06 -1.82 -13.77
CA SER A 85 5.68 -2.88 -12.96
C SER A 85 5.39 -2.75 -11.46
N ALA A 86 4.91 -1.60 -11.03
CA ALA A 86 4.55 -1.31 -9.64
C ALA A 86 3.04 -0.97 -9.47
N GLY A 87 2.22 -1.25 -10.48
CA GLY A 87 0.77 -1.05 -10.47
C GLY A 87 0.01 -2.07 -9.63
N MET A 88 -1.32 -2.09 -9.79
CA MET A 88 -2.23 -2.94 -9.02
C MET A 88 -1.97 -4.44 -9.19
N ASP A 89 -1.45 -4.87 -10.33
CA ASP A 89 -1.09 -6.29 -10.56
C ASP A 89 -0.05 -6.78 -9.56
N MET A 90 0.89 -5.92 -9.17
CA MET A 90 1.89 -6.24 -8.13
C MET A 90 1.24 -6.49 -6.76
N ALA A 91 0.14 -5.82 -6.44
CA ALA A 91 -0.58 -5.95 -5.18
C ALA A 91 -1.67 -7.04 -5.21
N ALA A 92 -1.94 -7.67 -6.36
CA ALA A 92 -3.04 -8.63 -6.52
C ALA A 92 -2.83 -9.95 -5.78
N ASP A 93 -1.58 -10.40 -5.63
CA ASP A 93 -1.23 -11.70 -5.04
C ASP A 93 -0.94 -11.64 -3.53
N VAL A 94 -1.38 -10.59 -2.85
CA VAL A 94 -1.11 -10.44 -1.40
C VAL A 94 -1.91 -11.47 -0.59
N ASN A 95 -1.20 -12.19 0.28
CA ASN A 95 -1.79 -13.18 1.18
C ASN A 95 -2.87 -12.54 2.08
N PRO A 96 -4.13 -13.05 2.08
CA PRO A 96 -5.21 -12.51 2.91
C PRO A 96 -4.90 -12.47 4.41
N MET A 97 -4.10 -13.44 4.92
CA MET A 97 -3.67 -13.46 6.33
C MET A 97 -2.74 -12.30 6.65
N LEU A 98 -1.84 -11.94 5.73
CA LEU A 98 -1.00 -10.75 5.87
C LEU A 98 -1.86 -9.49 5.86
N MET A 99 -2.82 -9.40 4.94
CA MET A 99 -3.74 -8.26 4.87
C MET A 99 -4.57 -8.09 6.16
N ALA A 100 -4.92 -9.18 6.86
CA ALA A 100 -5.62 -9.08 8.14
C ALA A 100 -4.75 -8.48 9.27
N LYS A 101 -3.43 -8.63 9.21
CA LYS A 101 -2.49 -8.05 10.18
C LYS A 101 -2.23 -6.55 9.98
N LEU A 102 -2.41 -6.05 8.77
CA LEU A 102 -2.13 -4.65 8.42
C LEU A 102 -3.30 -3.74 8.84
N PRO A 103 -3.05 -2.57 9.48
CA PRO A 103 -4.09 -1.60 9.76
C PRO A 103 -4.78 -1.10 8.49
N LEU A 104 -6.07 -0.82 8.57
CA LEU A 104 -6.84 -0.35 7.42
C LEU A 104 -6.25 0.90 6.76
N PRO A 105 -5.83 1.95 7.49
CA PRO A 105 -5.22 3.12 6.85
C PRO A 105 -3.90 2.79 6.14
N PHE A 106 -3.09 1.87 6.68
CA PHE A 106 -1.87 1.41 6.03
C PHE A 106 -2.17 0.72 4.69
N LYS A 107 -3.16 -0.21 4.69
CA LYS A 107 -3.63 -0.88 3.47
C LYS A 107 -4.11 0.10 2.42
N GLN A 108 -4.92 1.09 2.82
CA GLN A 108 -5.47 2.11 1.93
C GLN A 108 -4.36 2.95 1.29
N MET A 109 -3.35 3.38 2.07
CA MET A 109 -2.20 4.11 1.54
C MET A 109 -1.39 3.25 0.57
N GLY A 110 -1.08 2.00 0.91
CA GLY A 110 -0.33 1.08 0.04
C GLY A 110 -1.05 0.85 -1.29
N LEU A 111 -2.31 0.43 -1.25
CA LEU A 111 -3.10 0.18 -2.46
C LEU A 111 -3.28 1.44 -3.32
N SER A 112 -3.40 2.62 -2.70
CA SER A 112 -3.51 3.87 -3.47
C SER A 112 -2.23 4.20 -4.25
N ILE A 113 -1.05 3.83 -3.74
CA ILE A 113 0.22 4.02 -4.46
C ILE A 113 0.25 3.14 -5.72
N HIS A 114 -0.16 1.88 -5.63
CA HIS A 114 -0.25 0.99 -6.79
C HIS A 114 -1.23 1.50 -7.85
N ALA A 115 -2.41 1.96 -7.44
CA ALA A 115 -3.38 2.58 -8.35
C ALA A 115 -2.84 3.87 -9.02
N GLU A 116 -2.08 4.67 -8.28
CA GLU A 116 -1.44 5.87 -8.83
C GLU A 116 -0.29 5.56 -9.78
N MET A 117 0.42 4.44 -9.58
CA MET A 117 1.43 3.95 -10.53
C MET A 117 0.80 3.55 -11.88
N ASP A 118 -0.36 2.89 -11.86
CA ASP A 118 -1.11 2.62 -13.10
C ASP A 118 -1.60 3.90 -13.76
N ALA A 119 -2.16 4.84 -12.98
CA ALA A 119 -2.57 6.14 -13.50
C ALA A 119 -1.39 6.97 -14.05
N LEU A 120 -0.20 6.84 -13.47
CA LEU A 120 1.02 7.44 -13.98
C LEU A 120 1.46 6.82 -15.30
N ALA A 121 1.38 5.49 -15.44
CA ALA A 121 1.66 4.80 -16.68
C ALA A 121 0.70 5.27 -17.81
N ASP A 122 -0.60 5.38 -17.49
CA ASP A 122 -1.60 5.88 -18.42
C ASP A 122 -1.32 7.33 -18.86
N ALA A 123 -0.93 8.19 -17.92
CA ALA A 123 -0.54 9.58 -18.20
C ALA A 123 0.68 9.67 -19.13
N ILE A 124 1.66 8.79 -18.98
CA ILE A 124 2.83 8.68 -19.86
C ILE A 124 2.38 8.28 -21.28
N VAL A 125 1.51 7.30 -21.41
CA VAL A 125 0.93 6.86 -22.71
C VAL A 125 0.13 7.97 -23.36
N GLN A 126 -0.62 8.76 -22.59
CA GLN A 126 -1.40 9.90 -23.04
C GLN A 126 -0.56 11.13 -23.41
N ASN A 127 0.76 11.03 -23.38
CA ASN A 127 1.69 12.09 -23.69
C ASN A 127 1.58 13.35 -22.78
N GLU A 128 1.25 13.15 -21.49
CA GLU A 128 1.39 14.24 -20.53
C GLU A 128 2.80 14.82 -20.52
N THR A 129 2.91 16.10 -20.23
CA THR A 129 4.20 16.79 -20.21
C THR A 129 5.08 16.28 -19.07
N PRO A 130 6.41 16.38 -19.20
CA PRO A 130 7.34 16.02 -18.11
C PRO A 130 7.00 16.68 -16.78
N GLN A 131 6.54 17.93 -16.79
CA GLN A 131 6.16 18.66 -15.61
C GLN A 131 4.90 18.05 -14.95
N GLN A 132 3.93 17.62 -15.74
CA GLN A 132 2.73 16.94 -15.24
C GLN A 132 3.07 15.58 -14.62
N ILE A 133 3.94 14.80 -15.27
CA ILE A 133 4.43 13.53 -14.73
C ILE A 133 5.19 13.73 -13.40
N LEU A 134 6.06 14.73 -13.32
CA LEU A 134 6.75 15.08 -12.07
C LEU A 134 5.78 15.51 -10.96
N GLN A 135 4.73 16.26 -11.31
CA GLN A 135 3.70 16.65 -10.34
C GLN A 135 2.95 15.44 -9.79
N ARG A 136 2.63 14.45 -10.65
CA ARG A 136 2.00 13.20 -10.21
C ARG A 136 2.93 12.43 -9.27
N LEU A 137 4.19 12.27 -9.62
CA LEU A 137 5.21 11.63 -8.76
C LEU A 137 5.34 12.34 -7.42
N SER A 138 5.41 13.67 -7.42
CA SER A 138 5.48 14.48 -6.19
C SER A 138 4.27 14.24 -5.29
N ASN A 139 3.06 14.25 -5.84
CA ASN A 139 1.83 14.02 -5.09
C ASN A 139 1.78 12.60 -4.51
N MET A 140 2.22 11.59 -5.27
CA MET A 140 2.27 10.21 -4.83
C MET A 140 3.29 9.98 -3.72
N THR A 141 4.51 10.56 -3.85
CA THR A 141 5.59 10.37 -2.86
C THR A 141 5.28 10.99 -1.49
N VAL A 142 4.33 11.92 -1.38
CA VAL A 142 3.80 12.39 -0.09
C VAL A 142 3.23 11.22 0.73
N ARG A 143 2.59 10.24 0.10
CA ARG A 143 2.08 9.04 0.82
C ARG A 143 3.21 8.16 1.34
N CYS A 144 4.31 8.06 0.59
CA CYS A 144 5.49 7.32 1.06
C CYS A 144 6.04 7.94 2.35
N THR A 145 6.25 9.26 2.36
CA THR A 145 6.75 9.97 3.55
C THR A 145 5.75 9.90 4.71
N THR A 146 4.47 10.13 4.46
CA THR A 146 3.41 10.05 5.48
C THR A 146 3.35 8.64 6.09
N CYS A 147 3.40 7.59 5.26
CA CYS A 147 3.39 6.21 5.76
C CYS A 147 4.62 5.92 6.62
N HIS A 148 5.80 6.34 6.19
CA HIS A 148 7.05 6.16 6.92
C HIS A 148 7.13 6.97 8.21
N ASP A 149 6.41 8.10 8.30
CA ASP A 149 6.28 8.88 9.53
C ASP A 149 5.32 8.24 10.54
N LEU A 150 4.30 7.53 10.06
CA LEU A 150 3.26 6.94 10.90
C LEU A 150 3.56 5.50 11.33
N TYR A 151 4.23 4.71 10.48
CA TYR A 151 4.38 3.27 10.66
C TYR A 151 5.83 2.80 10.60
N ARG A 152 6.08 1.73 11.32
CA ARG A 152 7.31 0.93 11.21
C ARG A 152 6.99 -0.55 11.36
N PHE A 153 7.85 -1.43 10.87
CA PHE A 153 7.72 -2.86 11.08
C PHE A 153 8.59 -3.35 12.22
N SER A 154 8.09 -4.36 12.94
CA SER A 154 8.88 -5.20 13.83
C SER A 154 8.62 -6.67 13.50
N THR A 155 9.53 -7.52 13.91
CA THR A 155 9.36 -8.97 13.89
C THR A 155 8.84 -9.45 15.24
N GLU A 156 7.97 -10.47 15.21
CA GLU A 156 7.67 -11.27 16.40
C GLU A 156 8.97 -11.90 16.92
N HIS A 157 9.18 -11.84 18.23
CA HIS A 157 10.28 -12.52 18.91
C HIS A 157 9.81 -13.87 19.41
#